data_ab29cb2f315898897c359e11289dff8e
#
_entry.id   ab29cb2f315898897c359e11289dff8e
#
_cell.length_a   1.000
_cell.length_b   1.000
_cell.length_c   1.000
_cell.angle_alpha   90.00
_cell.angle_beta   90.00
_cell.angle_gamma   90.00
#
_symmetry.space_group_name_H-M   'P 1'
#
loop_
_entity.id
_entity.type
_entity.pdbx_description
1 polymer ?
#
loop_
_entity_poly.entity_id
_entity_poly.type
_entity_poly.pdbx_seq_one_letter_code
_entity_poly.pdbx_strand_id
1 'polypeptide(L)'
;MNFEKLQQEGKARRGRITFPRGVVETPAFMPVGTYGTVKGMMPRDIEEIGAQMVLGNTFHLMLRPGTEIIKQHGDLHDFMQWQGPILTDSGGFQVFSLGKMRKITEKGVTFQSPVNGD
;
A
#
# COMPACT_ATOMS: atom_id res chain seq x y z
N MET A 1 2.67 -4.35 -15.45
CA MET A 1 1.63 -3.31 -15.32
C MET A 1 1.42 -2.65 -16.66
N ASN A 2 0.19 -2.58 -17.14
CA ASN A 2 -0.20 -1.89 -18.37
C ASN A 2 -1.35 -0.92 -18.07
N PHE A 3 -1.27 0.30 -18.60
CA PHE A 3 -2.32 1.32 -18.47
C PHE A 3 -2.92 1.65 -19.84
N GLU A 4 -4.23 1.65 -19.93
CA GLU A 4 -4.97 2.00 -21.11
C GLU A 4 -6.01 3.09 -20.77
N LYS A 5 -5.99 4.20 -21.53
CA LYS A 5 -7.04 5.22 -21.44
C LYS A 5 -8.20 4.79 -22.35
N LEU A 6 -9.35 4.50 -21.75
CA LEU A 6 -10.52 3.98 -22.46
C LEU A 6 -11.43 5.09 -23.01
N GLN A 7 -11.62 6.17 -22.23
CA GLN A 7 -12.54 7.25 -22.55
C GLN A 7 -12.05 8.58 -22.00
N GLN A 8 -12.36 9.66 -22.67
CA GLN A 8 -12.10 11.01 -22.19
C GLN A 8 -13.24 11.95 -22.59
N GLU A 9 -13.67 12.80 -21.66
CA GLU A 9 -14.60 13.89 -21.88
C GLU A 9 -14.11 15.13 -21.12
N GLY A 10 -13.65 16.13 -21.85
CA GLY A 10 -12.96 17.28 -21.26
C GLY A 10 -11.72 16.85 -20.48
N LYS A 11 -11.69 17.13 -19.17
CA LYS A 11 -10.60 16.73 -18.26
C LYS A 11 -10.87 15.38 -17.57
N ALA A 12 -12.11 14.87 -17.63
CA ALA A 12 -12.46 13.57 -17.06
C ALA A 12 -11.90 12.44 -17.92
N ARG A 13 -11.34 11.43 -17.29
CA ARG A 13 -10.74 10.27 -17.95
C ARG A 13 -11.17 8.99 -17.29
N ARG A 14 -11.52 8.00 -18.08
CA ARG A 14 -11.70 6.62 -17.66
C ARG A 14 -10.53 5.79 -18.21
N GLY A 15 -9.95 4.95 -17.39
CA GLY A 15 -8.85 4.09 -17.79
C GLY A 15 -8.94 2.71 -17.17
N ARG A 16 -7.98 1.87 -17.55
CA ARG A 16 -7.81 0.52 -17.04
C ARG A 16 -6.35 0.26 -16.76
N ILE A 17 -6.05 -0.26 -15.59
CA ILE A 17 -4.72 -0.75 -15.25
C ILE A 17 -4.78 -2.26 -15.14
N THR A 18 -3.95 -2.97 -15.91
CA THR A 18 -3.84 -4.42 -15.87
C THR A 18 -2.59 -4.84 -15.12
N PHE A 19 -2.76 -5.67 -14.09
CA PHE A 19 -1.70 -6.30 -13.30
C PHE A 19 -1.81 -7.82 -13.44
N PRO A 20 -0.75 -8.59 -13.11
CA PRO A 20 -0.84 -10.05 -13.02
C PRO A 20 -1.92 -10.54 -12.04
N ARG A 21 -2.22 -9.75 -10.99
CA ARG A 21 -3.20 -10.08 -9.94
C ARG A 21 -4.59 -9.48 -10.17
N GLY A 22 -4.86 -8.91 -11.32
CA GLY A 22 -6.20 -8.41 -11.65
C GLY A 22 -6.19 -7.08 -12.37
N VAL A 23 -7.37 -6.53 -12.55
CA VAL A 23 -7.62 -5.31 -13.30
C VAL A 23 -8.22 -4.25 -12.38
N VAL A 24 -7.77 -3.01 -12.53
CA VAL A 24 -8.31 -1.84 -11.84
C VAL A 24 -8.90 -0.88 -12.85
N GLU A 25 -10.19 -0.63 -12.77
CA GLU A 25 -10.88 0.41 -13.55
C GLU A 25 -10.66 1.77 -12.88
N THR A 26 -10.22 2.78 -13.63
CA THR A 26 -9.95 4.10 -13.07
C THR A 26 -10.95 5.14 -13.58
N PRO A 27 -11.28 6.16 -12.76
CA PRO A 27 -10.76 6.43 -11.42
C PRO A 27 -11.18 5.38 -10.40
N ALA A 28 -10.29 5.07 -9.44
CA ALA A 28 -10.54 4.08 -8.40
C ALA A 28 -10.16 4.63 -7.02
N PHE A 29 -10.97 4.32 -6.02
CA PHE A 29 -10.60 4.54 -4.62
C PHE A 29 -9.84 3.32 -4.10
N MET A 30 -8.76 3.58 -3.35
CA MET A 30 -7.97 2.53 -2.71
C MET A 30 -8.24 2.56 -1.19
N PRO A 31 -8.98 1.58 -0.64
CA PRO A 31 -9.12 1.44 0.80
C PRO A 31 -7.74 1.35 1.48
N VAL A 32 -7.59 2.05 2.60
CA VAL A 32 -6.30 2.18 3.29
C VAL A 32 -6.12 1.06 4.29
N GLY A 33 -5.14 0.20 4.03
CA GLY A 33 -4.72 -0.90 4.90
C GLY A 33 -3.34 -0.64 5.52
N THR A 34 -3.21 0.37 6.38
CA THR A 34 -1.94 0.84 6.96
C THR A 34 -1.10 -0.28 7.57
N TYR A 35 -1.74 -1.20 8.31
CA TYR A 35 -1.08 -2.33 8.97
C TYR A 35 -1.43 -3.68 8.32
N GLY A 36 -1.67 -3.69 7.01
CA GLY A 36 -2.09 -4.89 6.30
C GLY A 36 -3.57 -5.23 6.50
N THR A 37 -4.36 -4.28 6.98
CA THR A 37 -5.81 -4.42 7.14
C THR A 37 -6.50 -3.07 7.02
N VAL A 38 -7.70 -3.07 6.48
CA VAL A 38 -8.62 -1.92 6.57
C VAL A 38 -9.35 -2.05 7.91
N LYS A 39 -9.16 -1.06 8.79
CA LYS A 39 -9.69 -1.14 10.16
C LYS A 39 -11.20 -1.40 10.18
N GLY A 40 -11.59 -2.42 10.95
CA GLY A 40 -13.00 -2.78 11.16
C GLY A 40 -13.65 -3.51 9.99
N MET A 41 -12.91 -3.88 8.95
CA MET A 41 -13.42 -4.59 7.77
C MET A 41 -12.59 -5.84 7.49
N MET A 42 -13.25 -6.93 7.12
CA MET A 42 -12.57 -8.12 6.63
C MET A 42 -12.24 -7.99 5.14
N PRO A 43 -11.23 -8.72 4.62
CA PRO A 43 -10.92 -8.71 3.19
C PRO A 43 -12.13 -8.99 2.30
N ARG A 44 -13.00 -9.93 2.68
CA ARG A 44 -14.24 -10.24 1.96
C ARG A 44 -15.19 -9.03 1.86
N ASP A 45 -15.26 -8.20 2.92
CA ASP A 45 -16.14 -7.02 2.92
C ASP A 45 -15.62 -5.99 1.92
N ILE A 46 -14.30 -5.88 1.79
CA ILE A 46 -13.62 -5.00 0.83
C ILE A 46 -13.87 -5.47 -0.61
N GLU A 47 -13.89 -6.79 -0.84
CA GLU A 47 -14.25 -7.38 -2.14
C GLU A 47 -15.72 -7.15 -2.47
N GLU A 48 -16.63 -7.39 -1.52
CA GLU A 48 -18.08 -7.24 -1.69
C GLU A 48 -18.50 -5.81 -2.06
N ILE A 49 -17.84 -4.79 -1.50
CA ILE A 49 -18.09 -3.40 -1.88
C ILE A 49 -17.46 -3.00 -3.23
N GLY A 50 -16.77 -3.92 -3.90
CA GLY A 50 -16.21 -3.73 -5.24
C GLY A 50 -14.87 -3.02 -5.29
N ALA A 51 -14.13 -2.95 -4.19
CA ALA A 51 -12.75 -2.44 -4.23
C ALA A 51 -11.86 -3.38 -5.05
N GLN A 52 -11.09 -2.80 -5.97
CA GLN A 52 -10.25 -3.56 -6.90
C GLN A 52 -8.79 -3.57 -6.50
N MET A 53 -8.37 -2.66 -5.63
CA MET A 53 -7.03 -2.63 -5.05
C MET A 53 -7.08 -2.02 -3.65
N VAL A 54 -6.07 -2.31 -2.84
CA VAL A 54 -5.89 -1.74 -1.51
C VAL A 54 -4.53 -1.05 -1.40
N LEU A 55 -4.39 -0.15 -0.43
CA LEU A 55 -3.14 0.53 -0.14
C LEU A 55 -2.55 0.01 1.16
N GLY A 56 -1.28 -0.42 1.11
CA GLY A 56 -0.47 -0.74 2.29
C GLY A 56 0.56 0.36 2.54
N ASN A 57 0.93 0.56 3.81
CA ASN A 57 1.94 1.56 4.16
C ASN A 57 3.27 0.88 4.48
N THR A 58 4.27 1.11 3.64
CA THR A 58 5.61 0.49 3.73
C THR A 58 6.28 0.75 5.07
N PHE A 59 6.28 1.98 5.54
CA PHE A 59 6.92 2.37 6.80
C PHE A 59 6.28 1.67 8.00
N HIS A 60 4.95 1.69 8.08
CA HIS A 60 4.24 1.06 9.19
C HIS A 60 4.36 -0.46 9.18
N LEU A 61 4.27 -1.10 8.02
CA LEU A 61 4.42 -2.56 7.89
C LEU A 61 5.85 -3.02 8.21
N MET A 62 6.87 -2.24 7.83
CA MET A 62 8.27 -2.50 8.17
C MET A 62 8.50 -2.48 9.68
N LEU A 63 7.90 -1.53 10.40
CA LEU A 63 8.01 -1.42 11.86
C LEU A 63 7.14 -2.46 12.59
N ARG A 64 5.94 -2.73 12.07
CA ARG A 64 4.99 -3.64 12.70
C ARG A 64 4.03 -4.25 11.66
N PRO A 65 4.03 -5.57 11.45
CA PRO A 65 4.72 -6.61 12.24
C PRO A 65 6.20 -6.77 11.92
N GLY A 66 6.73 -6.12 10.88
CA GLY A 66 8.07 -6.29 10.36
C GLY A 66 8.12 -7.21 9.13
N THR A 67 9.15 -7.02 8.32
CA THR A 67 9.29 -7.73 7.04
C THR A 67 9.49 -9.24 7.20
N GLU A 68 10.15 -9.67 8.28
CA GLU A 68 10.37 -11.10 8.55
C GLU A 68 9.07 -11.85 8.84
N ILE A 69 8.16 -11.24 9.61
CA ILE A 69 6.83 -11.83 9.87
C ILE A 69 6.02 -11.94 8.58
N ILE A 70 6.01 -10.88 7.76
CA ILE A 70 5.31 -10.89 6.48
C ILE A 70 5.88 -11.99 5.56
N LYS A 71 7.20 -12.12 5.51
CA LYS A 71 7.89 -13.15 4.73
C LYS A 71 7.55 -14.58 5.20
N GLN A 72 7.39 -14.79 6.50
CA GLN A 72 6.96 -16.11 7.04
C GLN A 72 5.57 -16.51 6.57
N HIS A 73 4.70 -15.57 6.22
CA HIS A 73 3.38 -15.82 5.62
C HIS A 73 3.42 -16.05 4.11
N GLY A 74 4.60 -15.91 3.48
CA GLY A 74 4.78 -15.98 2.04
C GLY A 74 5.09 -14.60 1.45
N ASP A 75 4.08 -13.77 1.33
CA ASP A 75 4.21 -12.38 0.89
C ASP A 75 3.16 -11.48 1.56
N LEU A 76 3.09 -10.22 1.13
CA LEU A 76 2.13 -9.26 1.68
C LEU A 76 0.68 -9.64 1.33
N HIS A 77 0.42 -10.23 0.17
CA HIS A 77 -0.91 -10.70 -0.23
C HIS A 77 -1.41 -11.82 0.68
N ASP A 78 -0.56 -12.81 0.96
CA ASP A 78 -0.87 -13.92 1.86
C ASP A 78 -1.08 -13.42 3.30
N PHE A 79 -0.23 -12.50 3.75
CA PHE A 79 -0.37 -11.87 5.07
C PHE A 79 -1.68 -11.07 5.21
N MET A 80 -2.05 -10.31 4.19
CA MET A 80 -3.29 -9.51 4.19
C MET A 80 -4.54 -10.33 3.85
N GLN A 81 -4.38 -11.53 3.30
CA GLN A 81 -5.47 -12.33 2.71
C GLN A 81 -6.25 -11.55 1.63
N TRP A 82 -5.51 -10.76 0.84
CA TRP A 82 -6.01 -9.98 -0.27
C TRP A 82 -5.38 -10.46 -1.58
N GLN A 83 -6.21 -10.86 -2.54
CA GLN A 83 -5.72 -11.47 -3.79
C GLN A 83 -5.51 -10.45 -4.93
N GLY A 84 -6.14 -9.30 -4.83
CA GLY A 84 -6.03 -8.22 -5.82
C GLY A 84 -4.73 -7.44 -5.75
N PRO A 85 -4.55 -6.44 -6.61
CA PRO A 85 -3.41 -5.53 -6.57
C PRO A 85 -3.30 -4.79 -5.24
N ILE A 86 -2.07 -4.57 -4.79
CA ILE A 86 -1.73 -3.76 -3.62
C ILE A 86 -0.83 -2.63 -4.09
N LEU A 87 -1.17 -1.40 -3.71
CA LEU A 87 -0.24 -0.28 -3.80
C LEU A 87 0.48 -0.15 -2.45
N THR A 88 1.81 -0.14 -2.48
CA THR A 88 2.63 0.24 -1.33
C THR A 88 3.27 1.60 -1.58
N ASP A 89 3.25 2.46 -0.58
CA ASP A 89 3.90 3.76 -0.66
C ASP A 89 5.43 3.66 -0.50
N SER A 90 6.13 4.76 -0.77
CA SER A 90 7.60 4.82 -0.62
C SER A 90 8.07 5.01 0.83
N GLY A 91 7.17 5.31 1.76
CA GLY A 91 7.51 5.74 3.12
C GLY A 91 8.12 7.15 3.21
N GLY A 92 8.23 7.87 2.10
CA GLY A 92 8.92 9.17 2.04
C GLY A 92 8.31 10.23 2.94
N PHE A 93 6.99 10.30 3.02
CA PHE A 93 6.29 11.26 3.89
C PHE A 93 6.58 10.96 5.37
N GLN A 94 6.53 9.69 5.78
CA GLN A 94 6.80 9.27 7.15
C GLN A 94 8.25 9.59 7.54
N VAL A 95 9.22 9.30 6.67
CA VAL A 95 10.63 9.66 6.85
C VAL A 95 10.77 11.17 6.98
N PHE A 96 10.09 11.97 6.15
CA PHE A 96 10.10 13.42 6.24
C PHE A 96 9.53 13.91 7.58
N SER A 97 8.43 13.33 8.05
CA SER A 97 7.75 13.72 9.29
C SER A 97 8.52 13.39 10.58
N LEU A 98 9.50 12.47 10.53
CA LEU A 98 10.32 12.10 11.68
C LEU A 98 11.23 13.24 12.20
N GLY A 99 11.51 14.25 11.39
CA GLY A 99 12.24 15.46 11.79
C GLY A 99 13.61 15.15 12.41
N LYS A 100 13.79 15.46 13.70
CA LYS A 100 15.06 15.25 14.43
C LYS A 100 15.42 13.79 14.70
N MET A 101 14.44 12.87 14.57
CA MET A 101 14.66 11.43 14.77
C MET A 101 15.24 10.73 13.55
N ARG A 102 15.60 11.45 12.51
CA ARG A 102 16.17 10.91 11.27
C ARG A 102 17.51 11.52 10.91
N LYS A 103 18.34 10.74 10.22
CA LYS A 103 19.56 11.19 9.55
C LYS A 103 19.53 10.72 8.10
N ILE A 104 19.55 11.65 7.16
CA ILE A 104 19.55 11.38 5.72
C ILE A 104 20.99 11.47 5.20
N THR A 105 21.40 10.50 4.39
CA THR A 105 22.69 10.45 3.68
C THR A 105 22.47 10.00 2.24
N GLU A 106 23.49 10.10 1.38
CA GLU A 106 23.46 9.55 0.03
C GLU A 106 23.22 8.01 -0.02
N LYS A 107 23.51 7.31 1.08
CA LYS A 107 23.34 5.86 1.18
C LYS A 107 21.94 5.45 1.64
N GLY A 108 21.16 6.38 2.20
CA GLY A 108 19.85 6.10 2.74
C GLY A 108 19.50 6.96 3.95
N VAL A 109 18.50 6.51 4.69
CA VAL A 109 18.03 7.17 5.90
C VAL A 109 18.14 6.24 7.11
N THR A 110 18.66 6.79 8.20
CA THR A 110 18.63 6.16 9.52
C THR A 110 17.66 6.94 10.40
N PHE A 111 16.81 6.25 11.13
CA PHE A 111 15.83 6.86 12.02
C PHE A 111 15.57 5.99 13.24
N GLN A 112 15.06 6.63 14.30
CA GLN A 112 14.56 5.90 15.47
C GLN A 112 13.08 5.54 15.24
N SER A 113 12.73 4.30 15.59
CA SER A 113 11.36 3.83 15.51
C SER A 113 10.46 4.63 16.46
N PRO A 114 9.36 5.24 15.96
CA PRO A 114 8.40 5.93 16.84
C PRO A 114 7.55 4.95 17.66
N VAL A 115 7.68 3.63 17.42
CA VAL A 115 6.93 2.60 18.13
C VAL A 115 7.62 2.19 19.42
N ASN A 116 8.94 1.98 19.39
CA ASN A 116 9.72 1.42 20.50
C ASN A 116 11.08 2.12 20.71
N GLY A 117 11.43 3.11 19.89
CA GLY A 117 12.67 3.87 20.01
C GLY A 117 13.92 3.20 19.43
N ASP A 118 13.80 2.03 18.82
CA ASP A 118 14.93 1.31 18.18
C ASP A 118 15.49 2.03 16.95
#